data_91e7cb361323e80e483b725e5cae7084
#
_entry.id   91e7cb361323e80e483b725e5cae7084
#
_cell.length_a   1.000
_cell.length_b   1.000
_cell.length_c   1.000
_cell.angle_alpha   90.00
_cell.angle_beta   90.00
_cell.angle_gamma   90.00
#
_symmetry.space_group_name_H-M   'P 1'
#
loop_
_entity.id
_entity.type
_entity.pdbx_description
1 polymer ?
#
loop_
_entity_poly.entity_id
_entity_poly.type
_entity_poly.pdbx_seq_one_letter_code
_entity_poly.pdbx_strand_id
1 'polypeptide(L)'
;MTADQIRSLQPELAALLESFRPYMNRASNFGHLLAYVLGLLADLKRKSIEPIALAAGTAVRTLQEFLSFLDWDHEAANDHFQRQVMDRHGCERAIGVFDASGHVKQGRMTPGVQRQWCGETGKTDNCVVGQHLLYTDNHPTNPFNCVLASDLFLPKEWSEDRKRCSKAGIPDDMVHRPKWRIALDQLRHAIGNGVRFWFVTFDEDYGKVPAFWSDLDALGQQAIGEVPRNFHVFAKRPACRSLQRAHGSKRVDNLCRFSPVFRNQKWRQVTVKETTRGPAMWEVKAARVHLTDGSTPSRPTERQYWLIIARNPETGEIKYFISNASASVSLEDMLTAAFARWHIEMWFERAKQEAGFGAFEVRTYRSLLRHWLCSRLAMYFLAAQTQRLRGEKPGDHAGTSGRSDQHAGDINLETHLALAG
;
A
#
# COMPACT_ATOMS: atom_id res chain seq x y z
N MET A 1 -20.76 -10.15 -16.69
CA MET A 1 -21.50 -10.80 -15.59
C MET A 1 -22.93 -11.11 -16.02
N THR A 2 -23.49 -12.25 -15.58
CA THR A 2 -24.91 -12.58 -15.77
C THR A 2 -25.76 -11.91 -14.69
N ALA A 3 -27.08 -11.80 -14.93
CA ALA A 3 -28.00 -11.25 -13.92
C ALA A 3 -28.02 -12.08 -12.62
N ASP A 4 -27.78 -13.40 -12.69
CA ASP A 4 -27.70 -14.27 -11.51
C ASP A 4 -26.41 -14.05 -10.71
N GLN A 5 -25.29 -13.83 -11.39
CA GLN A 5 -24.03 -13.46 -10.74
C GLN A 5 -24.14 -12.12 -10.02
N ILE A 6 -24.87 -11.16 -10.57
CA ILE A 6 -25.12 -9.87 -9.92
C ILE A 6 -25.99 -10.05 -8.67
N ARG A 7 -27.08 -10.84 -8.78
CA ARG A 7 -27.98 -11.14 -7.65
C ARG A 7 -27.28 -11.89 -6.49
N SER A 8 -26.24 -12.67 -6.79
CA SER A 8 -25.50 -13.42 -5.76
C SER A 8 -24.50 -12.54 -4.97
N LEU A 9 -24.15 -11.35 -5.44
CA LEU A 9 -23.11 -10.52 -4.79
C LEU A 9 -23.47 -10.07 -3.38
N GLN A 10 -24.72 -9.69 -3.12
CA GLN A 10 -25.10 -9.25 -1.78
C GLN A 10 -25.08 -10.38 -0.74
N PRO A 11 -25.65 -11.58 -0.99
CA PRO A 11 -25.49 -12.74 -0.10
C PRO A 11 -24.02 -13.14 0.08
N GLU A 12 -23.19 -13.06 -0.95
CA GLU A 12 -21.78 -13.40 -0.89
C GLU A 12 -21.00 -12.41 0.01
N LEU A 13 -21.32 -11.12 -0.09
CA LEU A 13 -20.75 -10.11 0.82
C LEU A 13 -21.17 -10.39 2.26
N ALA A 14 -22.46 -10.71 2.49
CA ALA A 14 -22.94 -11.06 3.82
C ALA A 14 -22.22 -12.30 4.38
N ALA A 15 -22.04 -13.34 3.56
CA ALA A 15 -21.28 -14.55 3.91
C ALA A 15 -19.81 -14.24 4.23
N LEU A 16 -19.16 -13.35 3.46
CA LEU A 16 -17.81 -12.91 3.75
C LEU A 16 -17.72 -12.19 5.08
N LEU A 17 -18.65 -11.27 5.35
CA LEU A 17 -18.65 -10.47 6.57
C LEU A 17 -19.07 -11.28 7.80
N GLU A 18 -19.76 -12.42 7.64
CA GLU A 18 -20.17 -13.28 8.76
C GLU A 18 -18.99 -13.71 9.62
N SER A 19 -17.80 -13.91 9.03
CA SER A 19 -16.58 -14.24 9.75
C SER A 19 -16.12 -13.13 10.71
N PHE A 20 -16.63 -11.90 10.57
CA PHE A 20 -16.35 -10.76 11.45
C PHE A 20 -17.36 -10.60 12.60
N ARG A 21 -18.47 -11.38 12.60
CA ARG A 21 -19.49 -11.34 13.65
C ARG A 21 -18.93 -11.48 15.08
N PRO A 22 -17.94 -12.35 15.36
CA PRO A 22 -17.38 -12.49 16.71
C PRO A 22 -16.78 -11.20 17.30
N TYR A 23 -16.37 -10.26 16.44
CA TYR A 23 -15.73 -9.00 16.85
C TYR A 23 -16.74 -7.87 17.03
N MET A 24 -18.02 -8.12 16.79
CA MET A 24 -19.07 -7.08 16.80
C MET A 24 -19.73 -6.87 18.17
N ASN A 25 -19.47 -7.72 19.16
CA ASN A 25 -20.02 -7.74 20.54
C ASN A 25 -21.55 -7.80 20.64
N ARG A 26 -22.29 -7.28 19.65
CA ARG A 26 -23.77 -7.30 19.57
C ARG A 26 -24.22 -7.62 18.15
N ALA A 27 -25.32 -8.35 18.03
CA ALA A 27 -25.89 -8.71 16.72
C ALA A 27 -26.27 -7.45 15.88
N SER A 28 -26.75 -6.38 16.53
CA SER A 28 -27.05 -5.12 15.87
C SER A 28 -25.82 -4.46 15.23
N ASN A 29 -24.64 -4.57 15.86
CA ASN A 29 -23.40 -4.02 15.29
C ASN A 29 -23.01 -4.74 14.00
N PHE A 30 -23.28 -6.05 13.90
CA PHE A 30 -23.07 -6.78 12.65
C PHE A 30 -23.99 -6.26 11.53
N GLY A 31 -25.26 -6.00 11.84
CA GLY A 31 -26.19 -5.36 10.89
C GLY A 31 -25.67 -3.99 10.41
N HIS A 32 -25.09 -3.20 11.32
CA HIS A 32 -24.51 -1.90 10.97
C HIS A 32 -23.24 -2.05 10.12
N LEU A 33 -22.37 -3.04 10.39
CA LEU A 33 -21.22 -3.37 9.55
C LEU A 33 -21.66 -3.70 8.13
N LEU A 34 -22.65 -4.59 7.99
CA LEU A 34 -23.18 -4.98 6.69
C LEU A 34 -23.76 -3.78 5.93
N ALA A 35 -24.60 -2.99 6.59
CA ALA A 35 -25.22 -1.79 6.00
C ALA A 35 -24.14 -0.77 5.57
N TYR A 36 -23.12 -0.57 6.40
CA TYR A 36 -22.05 0.38 6.09
C TYR A 36 -21.19 -0.07 4.90
N VAL A 37 -20.78 -1.34 4.85
CA VAL A 37 -19.98 -1.89 3.75
C VAL A 37 -20.78 -1.93 2.44
N LEU A 38 -22.07 -2.31 2.49
CA LEU A 38 -22.96 -2.23 1.33
C LEU A 38 -23.09 -0.78 0.81
N GLY A 39 -23.25 0.19 1.72
CA GLY A 39 -23.30 1.58 1.35
C GLY A 39 -22.00 2.13 0.76
N LEU A 40 -20.83 1.62 1.19
CA LEU A 40 -19.55 1.96 0.57
C LEU A 40 -19.44 1.41 -0.87
N LEU A 41 -20.07 0.27 -1.15
CA LEU A 41 -20.11 -0.35 -2.48
C LEU A 41 -21.23 0.17 -3.38
N ALA A 42 -22.24 0.84 -2.81
CA ALA A 42 -23.37 1.36 -3.55
C ALA A 42 -22.97 2.55 -4.44
N ASP A 43 -23.73 2.75 -5.53
CA ASP A 43 -23.60 3.93 -6.40
C ASP A 43 -24.14 5.17 -5.73
N LEU A 44 -23.34 5.72 -4.81
CA LEU A 44 -23.65 6.95 -4.10
C LEU A 44 -22.71 8.06 -4.54
N LYS A 45 -23.27 9.20 -4.91
CA LYS A 45 -22.51 10.40 -5.29
C LYS A 45 -21.45 10.81 -4.23
N ARG A 46 -21.74 10.53 -2.95
CA ARG A 46 -20.85 10.73 -1.80
C ARG A 46 -20.97 9.51 -0.89
N LYS A 47 -19.86 8.92 -0.53
CA LYS A 47 -19.79 7.71 0.31
C LYS A 47 -19.42 8.07 1.76
N SER A 48 -20.00 9.17 2.28
CA SER A 48 -19.92 9.52 3.70
C SER A 48 -21.10 8.93 4.49
N ILE A 49 -21.05 9.02 5.81
CA ILE A 49 -22.01 8.34 6.71
C ILE A 49 -23.48 8.69 6.39
N GLU A 50 -23.77 9.97 6.12
CA GLU A 50 -25.14 10.43 5.90
C GLU A 50 -25.79 9.81 4.65
N PRO A 51 -25.20 9.91 3.43
CA PRO A 51 -25.75 9.25 2.26
C PRO A 51 -25.87 7.73 2.42
N ILE A 52 -24.91 7.09 3.08
CA ILE A 52 -24.95 5.66 3.35
C ILE A 52 -26.13 5.30 4.26
N ALA A 53 -26.34 6.06 5.33
CA ALA A 53 -27.43 5.81 6.27
C ALA A 53 -28.80 5.98 5.60
N LEU A 54 -28.96 7.02 4.80
CA LEU A 54 -30.19 7.28 4.04
C LEU A 54 -30.49 6.15 3.05
N ALA A 55 -29.47 5.71 2.30
CA ALA A 55 -29.61 4.59 1.35
C ALA A 55 -29.93 3.27 2.07
N ALA A 56 -29.42 3.06 3.28
CA ALA A 56 -29.69 1.87 4.10
C ALA A 56 -31.02 1.96 4.88
N GLY A 57 -31.80 3.05 4.74
CA GLY A 57 -33.03 3.24 5.48
C GLY A 57 -32.85 3.31 7.01
N THR A 58 -31.66 3.73 7.50
CA THR A 58 -31.34 3.82 8.92
C THR A 58 -31.07 5.26 9.35
N ALA A 59 -31.20 5.54 10.65
CA ALA A 59 -30.88 6.86 11.16
C ALA A 59 -29.37 7.16 11.01
N VAL A 60 -29.05 8.36 10.54
CA VAL A 60 -27.65 8.83 10.37
C VAL A 60 -26.84 8.65 11.66
N ARG A 61 -27.46 8.98 12.81
CA ARG A 61 -26.85 8.86 14.12
C ARG A 61 -26.43 7.42 14.44
N THR A 62 -27.19 6.43 14.03
CA THR A 62 -26.88 5.00 14.26
C THR A 62 -25.53 4.62 13.63
N LEU A 63 -25.29 4.98 12.37
CA LEU A 63 -24.01 4.72 11.71
C LEU A 63 -22.87 5.59 12.23
N GLN A 64 -23.16 6.82 12.66
CA GLN A 64 -22.18 7.66 13.37
C GLN A 64 -21.74 7.01 14.68
N GLU A 65 -22.67 6.48 15.46
CA GLU A 65 -22.40 5.76 16.72
C GLU A 65 -21.68 4.42 16.45
N PHE A 66 -22.06 3.71 15.39
CA PHE A 66 -21.36 2.48 14.98
C PHE A 66 -19.87 2.71 14.76
N LEU A 67 -19.51 3.78 14.07
CA LEU A 67 -18.09 4.09 13.85
C LEU A 67 -17.41 4.65 15.09
N SER A 68 -18.09 5.43 15.95
CA SER A 68 -17.45 6.21 17.01
C SER A 68 -17.57 5.60 18.42
N PHE A 69 -18.74 5.13 18.81
CA PHE A 69 -19.03 4.82 20.21
C PHE A 69 -19.43 3.38 20.47
N LEU A 70 -20.13 2.72 19.51
CA LEU A 70 -20.58 1.35 19.74
C LEU A 70 -19.40 0.42 19.97
N ASP A 71 -19.61 -0.50 20.90
CA ASP A 71 -18.57 -1.42 21.32
C ASP A 71 -18.43 -2.57 20.31
N TRP A 72 -17.32 -2.57 19.58
CA TRP A 72 -16.84 -3.64 18.73
C TRP A 72 -15.33 -3.52 18.54
N ASP A 73 -14.67 -4.66 18.46
CA ASP A 73 -13.22 -4.76 18.45
C ASP A 73 -12.70 -4.69 17.00
N HIS A 74 -12.38 -3.47 16.56
CA HIS A 74 -11.87 -3.25 15.21
C HIS A 74 -10.41 -3.66 15.02
N GLU A 75 -9.63 -3.75 16.11
CA GLU A 75 -8.26 -4.23 16.09
C GLU A 75 -8.21 -5.74 15.87
N ALA A 76 -8.93 -6.51 16.68
CA ALA A 76 -9.07 -7.94 16.49
C ALA A 76 -9.75 -8.30 15.14
N ALA A 77 -10.70 -7.49 14.69
CA ALA A 77 -11.29 -7.63 13.35
C ALA A 77 -10.25 -7.40 12.25
N ASN A 78 -9.36 -6.42 12.41
CA ASN A 78 -8.24 -6.21 11.48
C ASN A 78 -7.25 -7.38 11.48
N ASP A 79 -6.95 -7.95 12.62
CA ASP A 79 -6.09 -9.12 12.74
C ASP A 79 -6.71 -10.35 12.06
N HIS A 80 -8.01 -10.54 12.28
CA HIS A 80 -8.77 -11.57 11.56
C HIS A 80 -8.73 -11.36 10.05
N PHE A 81 -8.90 -10.12 9.60
CA PHE A 81 -8.82 -9.76 8.19
C PHE A 81 -7.48 -10.15 7.58
N GLN A 82 -6.36 -9.83 8.23
CA GLN A 82 -5.03 -10.20 7.75
C GLN A 82 -4.85 -11.72 7.65
N ARG A 83 -5.29 -12.47 8.66
CA ARG A 83 -5.27 -13.94 8.64
C ARG A 83 -6.14 -14.50 7.52
N GLN A 84 -7.35 -13.99 7.35
CA GLN A 84 -8.27 -14.41 6.27
C GLN A 84 -7.69 -14.18 4.87
N VAL A 85 -6.97 -13.06 4.66
CA VAL A 85 -6.28 -12.82 3.39
C VAL A 85 -5.20 -13.87 3.16
N MET A 86 -4.43 -14.24 4.17
CA MET A 86 -3.41 -15.28 4.04
C MET A 86 -4.00 -16.66 3.79
N ASP A 87 -5.06 -17.03 4.48
CA ASP A 87 -5.72 -18.32 4.32
C ASP A 87 -6.28 -18.52 2.90
N ARG A 88 -6.76 -17.46 2.27
CA ARG A 88 -7.43 -17.52 0.97
C ARG A 88 -6.56 -17.11 -0.22
N HIS A 89 -5.61 -16.24 0.00
CA HIS A 89 -4.80 -15.61 -1.05
C HIS A 89 -3.30 -15.63 -0.74
N GLY A 90 -2.86 -16.47 0.19
CA GLY A 90 -1.45 -16.62 0.54
C GLY A 90 -0.63 -17.04 -0.68
N CYS A 91 0.48 -16.34 -0.93
CA CYS A 91 1.37 -16.59 -2.05
C CYS A 91 2.82 -16.48 -1.56
N GLU A 92 3.67 -17.47 -1.93
CA GLU A 92 5.09 -17.49 -1.54
C GLU A 92 5.89 -16.31 -2.11
N ARG A 93 5.47 -15.80 -3.27
CA ARG A 93 6.11 -14.66 -3.94
C ARG A 93 5.36 -13.34 -3.74
N ALA A 94 4.53 -13.26 -2.71
CA ALA A 94 3.79 -12.05 -2.40
C ALA A 94 4.72 -10.87 -2.08
N ILE A 95 4.30 -9.68 -2.49
CA ILE A 95 5.05 -8.44 -2.29
C ILE A 95 4.22 -7.52 -1.40
N GLY A 96 4.88 -7.00 -0.34
CA GLY A 96 4.34 -5.93 0.47
C GLY A 96 4.71 -4.57 -0.13
N VAL A 97 3.76 -3.65 -0.21
CA VAL A 97 4.02 -2.31 -0.73
C VAL A 97 3.67 -1.27 0.33
N PHE A 98 4.64 -0.41 0.69
CA PHE A 98 4.41 0.73 1.57
C PHE A 98 4.19 1.98 0.78
N ASP A 99 3.12 2.70 1.13
CA ASP A 99 2.91 4.06 0.63
C ASP A 99 1.95 4.83 1.54
N ALA A 100 1.92 6.16 1.38
CA ALA A 100 1.04 7.04 2.11
C ALA A 100 0.01 7.67 1.16
N SER A 101 -1.25 7.75 1.61
CA SER A 101 -2.30 8.44 0.86
C SER A 101 -2.79 9.68 1.62
N GLY A 102 -2.84 10.81 0.93
CA GLY A 102 -3.50 12.02 1.41
C GLY A 102 -5.00 12.02 1.10
N HIS A 103 -5.79 12.64 1.98
CA HIS A 103 -7.24 12.81 1.82
C HIS A 103 -7.62 14.25 2.16
N VAL A 104 -8.00 15.02 1.16
CA VAL A 104 -8.39 16.44 1.33
C VAL A 104 -9.59 16.56 2.26
N LYS A 105 -9.57 17.53 3.16
CA LYS A 105 -10.64 17.82 4.12
C LYS A 105 -10.94 19.32 4.18
N GLN A 106 -12.22 19.67 4.32
CA GLN A 106 -12.66 21.07 4.43
C GLN A 106 -12.52 21.62 5.86
N GLY A 107 -12.69 20.76 6.87
CA GLY A 107 -12.71 21.17 8.27
C GLY A 107 -11.37 21.01 8.98
N ARG A 108 -11.38 21.31 10.31
CA ARG A 108 -10.20 21.22 11.19
C ARG A 108 -10.34 20.15 12.28
N MET A 109 -11.43 19.40 12.29
CA MET A 109 -11.78 18.49 13.39
C MET A 109 -11.45 17.03 13.12
N THR A 110 -11.20 16.66 11.88
CA THR A 110 -10.79 15.28 11.56
C THR A 110 -9.41 15.01 12.16
N PRO A 111 -9.21 13.86 12.83
CA PRO A 111 -7.91 13.51 13.45
C PRO A 111 -6.77 13.59 12.43
N GLY A 112 -5.67 14.25 12.81
CA GLY A 112 -4.49 14.42 11.96
C GLY A 112 -4.61 15.44 10.82
N VAL A 113 -5.76 16.13 10.70
CA VAL A 113 -5.94 17.13 9.62
C VAL A 113 -5.13 18.39 9.87
N GLN A 114 -4.34 18.76 8.87
CA GLN A 114 -3.64 20.06 8.81
C GLN A 114 -3.18 20.35 7.39
N ARG A 115 -2.63 21.56 7.17
CA ARG A 115 -1.94 21.89 5.93
C ARG A 115 -0.60 21.16 5.87
N GLN A 116 -0.52 20.17 5.00
CA GLN A 116 0.65 19.34 4.76
C GLN A 116 0.69 18.87 3.31
N TRP A 117 1.79 18.26 2.89
CA TRP A 117 1.87 17.71 1.54
C TRP A 117 0.79 16.65 1.31
N CYS A 118 0.00 16.84 0.28
CA CYS A 118 -1.06 15.93 -0.12
C CYS A 118 -0.75 15.32 -1.49
N GLY A 119 -0.44 14.04 -1.54
CA GLY A 119 -0.13 13.34 -2.79
C GLY A 119 -1.31 13.36 -3.78
N GLU A 120 -2.55 13.40 -3.28
CA GLU A 120 -3.75 13.48 -4.12
C GLU A 120 -3.82 14.75 -4.96
N THR A 121 -3.41 15.88 -4.40
CA THR A 121 -3.44 17.19 -5.08
C THR A 121 -2.09 17.63 -5.61
N GLY A 122 -1.01 16.90 -5.30
CA GLY A 122 0.36 17.26 -5.67
C GLY A 122 0.87 18.56 -5.07
N LYS A 123 0.27 19.04 -3.96
CA LYS A 123 0.61 20.31 -3.30
C LYS A 123 0.36 20.24 -1.80
N THR A 124 0.78 21.28 -1.08
CA THR A 124 0.39 21.48 0.32
C THR A 124 -1.08 21.86 0.43
N ASP A 125 -1.88 21.00 1.04
CA ASP A 125 -3.33 21.17 1.20
C ASP A 125 -3.78 20.79 2.60
N ASN A 126 -5.03 21.15 2.96
CA ASN A 126 -5.65 20.75 4.22
C ASN A 126 -6.11 19.28 4.09
N CYS A 127 -5.30 18.35 4.59
CA CYS A 127 -5.53 16.92 4.40
C CYS A 127 -5.21 16.10 5.63
N VAL A 128 -5.73 14.88 5.65
CA VAL A 128 -5.31 13.78 6.53
C VAL A 128 -4.41 12.86 5.71
N VAL A 129 -3.32 12.39 6.28
CA VAL A 129 -2.42 11.43 5.64
C VAL A 129 -2.48 10.11 6.38
N GLY A 130 -2.75 9.04 5.65
CA GLY A 130 -2.66 7.66 6.13
C GLY A 130 -1.41 6.96 5.61
N GLN A 131 -0.81 6.11 6.44
CA GLN A 131 0.23 5.16 6.06
C GLN A 131 -0.41 3.79 5.84
N HIS A 132 -0.03 3.10 4.75
CA HIS A 132 -0.68 1.86 4.34
C HIS A 132 0.33 0.79 3.97
N LEU A 133 -0.06 -0.48 4.20
CA LEU A 133 0.63 -1.67 3.74
C LEU A 133 -0.29 -2.46 2.81
N LEU A 134 0.06 -2.55 1.55
CA LEU A 134 -0.63 -3.39 0.57
C LEU A 134 0.07 -4.73 0.42
N TYR A 135 -0.72 -5.78 0.28
CA TYR A 135 -0.33 -7.11 -0.16
C TYR A 135 -0.70 -7.30 -1.62
N THR A 136 0.23 -7.81 -2.44
CA THR A 136 -0.04 -8.25 -3.79
C THR A 136 0.63 -9.60 -4.07
N ASP A 137 -0.07 -10.51 -4.76
CA ASP A 137 0.53 -11.71 -5.33
C ASP A 137 1.32 -11.41 -6.60
N ASN A 138 1.18 -10.17 -7.09
CA ASN A 138 1.83 -9.67 -8.31
C ASN A 138 1.61 -10.58 -9.54
N HIS A 139 0.46 -11.26 -9.60
CA HIS A 139 0.13 -12.09 -10.76
C HIS A 139 0.10 -11.23 -12.03
N PRO A 140 0.74 -11.65 -13.13
CA PRO A 140 0.98 -10.78 -14.31
C PRO A 140 -0.30 -10.27 -14.98
N THR A 141 -1.36 -11.07 -15.03
CA THR A 141 -2.61 -10.74 -15.73
C THR A 141 -3.78 -10.44 -14.80
N ASN A 142 -3.80 -11.01 -13.60
CA ASN A 142 -4.90 -10.86 -12.64
C ASN A 142 -4.40 -10.76 -11.21
N PRO A 143 -3.67 -9.69 -10.84
CA PRO A 143 -3.10 -9.56 -9.52
C PRO A 143 -4.18 -9.39 -8.45
N PHE A 144 -4.02 -10.12 -7.34
CA PHE A 144 -4.77 -9.86 -6.12
C PHE A 144 -4.07 -8.74 -5.35
N ASN A 145 -4.78 -7.65 -5.11
CA ASN A 145 -4.28 -6.48 -4.40
C ASN A 145 -5.17 -6.16 -3.20
N CYS A 146 -4.59 -6.11 -2.00
CA CYS A 146 -5.33 -5.86 -0.78
C CYS A 146 -4.52 -5.03 0.22
N VAL A 147 -5.04 -3.88 0.68
CA VAL A 147 -4.41 -3.12 1.77
C VAL A 147 -4.72 -3.80 3.10
N LEU A 148 -3.69 -4.32 3.76
CA LEU A 148 -3.78 -5.07 5.02
C LEU A 148 -3.80 -4.18 6.27
N ALA A 149 -3.17 -3.02 6.20
CA ALA A 149 -3.09 -2.08 7.31
C ALA A 149 -3.22 -0.63 6.84
N SER A 150 -3.83 0.20 7.68
CA SER A 150 -4.01 1.63 7.47
C SER A 150 -3.90 2.34 8.80
N ASP A 151 -2.91 3.22 8.96
CA ASP A 151 -2.66 3.97 10.19
C ASP A 151 -2.57 5.46 9.93
N LEU A 152 -2.98 6.23 10.92
CA LEU A 152 -2.89 7.68 10.86
C LEU A 152 -1.44 8.14 10.97
N PHE A 153 -0.96 8.91 10.00
CA PHE A 153 0.21 9.75 10.19
C PHE A 153 -0.19 10.96 11.04
N LEU A 154 0.19 10.93 12.33
CA LEU A 154 -0.09 12.02 13.26
C LEU A 154 0.98 13.12 13.09
N PRO A 155 0.62 14.33 12.61
CA PRO A 155 1.57 15.44 12.50
C PRO A 155 2.10 15.88 13.86
N LYS A 156 3.30 16.51 13.88
CA LYS A 156 3.93 16.99 15.12
C LYS A 156 3.06 17.96 15.89
N GLU A 157 2.47 18.94 15.20
CA GLU A 157 1.58 19.94 15.81
C GLU A 157 0.36 19.31 16.49
N TRP A 158 -0.18 18.22 15.93
CA TRP A 158 -1.22 17.43 16.58
C TRP A 158 -0.68 16.71 17.82
N SER A 159 0.47 16.05 17.67
CA SER A 159 1.10 15.29 18.75
C SER A 159 1.43 16.17 19.98
N GLU A 160 1.77 17.42 19.76
CA GLU A 160 2.08 18.40 20.80
C GLU A 160 0.82 19.01 21.45
N ASP A 161 -0.31 19.09 20.73
CA ASP A 161 -1.60 19.54 21.26
C ASP A 161 -2.39 18.38 21.89
N ARG A 162 -2.03 18.00 23.11
CA ARG A 162 -2.67 16.89 23.83
C ARG A 162 -4.16 17.13 24.10
N LYS A 163 -4.60 18.36 24.24
CA LYS A 163 -6.04 18.70 24.40
C LYS A 163 -6.80 18.40 23.13
N ARG A 164 -6.25 18.71 21.97
CA ARG A 164 -6.83 18.40 20.67
C ARG A 164 -6.83 16.88 20.43
N CYS A 165 -5.76 16.18 20.76
CA CYS A 165 -5.67 14.74 20.70
C CYS A 165 -6.76 14.07 21.55
N SER A 166 -6.91 14.46 22.80
CA SER A 166 -7.93 13.94 23.72
C SER A 166 -9.35 14.14 23.18
N LYS A 167 -9.67 15.33 22.64
CA LYS A 167 -10.99 15.58 21.99
C LYS A 167 -11.26 14.67 20.79
N ALA A 168 -10.20 14.31 20.06
CA ALA A 168 -10.28 13.41 18.92
C ALA A 168 -10.19 11.92 19.33
N GLY A 169 -10.06 11.60 20.61
CA GLY A 169 -9.89 10.24 21.12
C GLY A 169 -8.60 9.57 20.63
N ILE A 170 -7.55 10.36 20.38
CA ILE A 170 -6.21 9.85 20.07
C ILE A 170 -5.57 9.43 21.39
N PRO A 171 -5.05 8.17 21.51
CA PRO A 171 -4.41 7.67 22.73
C PRO A 171 -3.28 8.56 23.23
N ASP A 172 -3.11 8.61 24.56
CA ASP A 172 -2.11 9.49 25.19
C ASP A 172 -0.67 9.10 24.89
N ASP A 173 -0.42 7.83 24.62
CA ASP A 173 0.87 7.28 24.22
C ASP A 173 1.15 7.44 22.71
N MET A 174 0.13 7.75 21.91
CA MET A 174 0.31 7.99 20.49
C MET A 174 0.95 9.34 20.23
N VAL A 175 2.20 9.31 19.80
CA VAL A 175 3.00 10.48 19.44
C VAL A 175 3.33 10.50 17.94
N HIS A 176 3.86 11.64 17.48
CA HIS A 176 4.36 11.74 16.12
C HIS A 176 5.43 10.69 15.83
N ARG A 177 5.22 9.90 14.78
CA ARG A 177 6.20 8.97 14.22
C ARG A 177 6.39 9.25 12.73
N PRO A 178 7.61 9.19 12.19
CA PRO A 178 7.79 9.29 10.75
C PRO A 178 7.11 8.12 10.03
N LYS A 179 6.69 8.32 8.78
CA LYS A 179 5.95 7.31 7.99
C LYS A 179 6.66 5.96 7.94
N TRP A 180 7.99 5.96 7.75
CA TRP A 180 8.77 4.73 7.70
C TRP A 180 8.69 3.91 9.01
N ARG A 181 8.57 4.56 10.18
CA ARG A 181 8.39 3.87 11.46
C ARG A 181 7.01 3.23 11.55
N ILE A 182 5.97 3.94 11.09
CA ILE A 182 4.61 3.39 11.04
C ILE A 182 4.57 2.19 10.08
N ALA A 183 5.19 2.30 8.89
CA ALA A 183 5.28 1.22 7.93
C ALA A 183 5.96 -0.04 8.51
N LEU A 184 7.03 0.16 9.30
CA LEU A 184 7.73 -0.94 9.97
C LEU A 184 6.86 -1.61 11.05
N ASP A 185 6.11 -0.82 11.81
CA ASP A 185 5.19 -1.35 12.82
C ASP A 185 4.04 -2.13 12.16
N GLN A 186 3.49 -1.64 11.03
CA GLN A 186 2.53 -2.37 10.21
C GLN A 186 3.09 -3.70 9.70
N LEU A 187 4.34 -3.71 9.24
CA LEU A 187 5.00 -4.93 8.78
C LEU A 187 5.15 -5.95 9.91
N ARG A 188 5.66 -5.52 11.08
CA ARG A 188 5.82 -6.39 12.25
C ARG A 188 4.49 -6.99 12.69
N HIS A 189 3.46 -6.17 12.73
CA HIS A 189 2.11 -6.60 13.11
C HIS A 189 1.56 -7.63 12.11
N ALA A 190 1.67 -7.36 10.81
CA ALA A 190 1.23 -8.28 9.76
C ALA A 190 1.99 -9.62 9.81
N ILE A 191 3.31 -9.59 10.02
CA ILE A 191 4.13 -10.81 10.18
C ILE A 191 3.67 -11.58 11.44
N GLY A 192 3.37 -10.89 12.54
CA GLY A 192 2.82 -11.48 13.75
C GLY A 192 1.49 -12.19 13.53
N ASN A 193 0.64 -11.70 12.63
CA ASN A 193 -0.60 -12.32 12.19
C ASN A 193 -0.44 -13.41 11.13
N GLY A 194 0.80 -13.80 10.81
CA GLY A 194 1.10 -14.88 9.88
C GLY A 194 1.27 -14.45 8.43
N VAL A 195 1.18 -13.16 8.12
CA VAL A 195 1.44 -12.65 6.76
C VAL A 195 2.89 -12.90 6.38
N ARG A 196 3.11 -13.33 5.15
CA ARG A 196 4.44 -13.58 4.60
C ARG A 196 4.63 -12.77 3.33
N PHE A 197 5.80 -12.12 3.23
CA PHE A 197 6.20 -11.39 2.05
C PHE A 197 7.54 -11.92 1.54
N TRP A 198 7.61 -12.19 0.26
CA TRP A 198 8.88 -12.46 -0.42
C TRP A 198 9.74 -11.21 -0.46
N PHE A 199 9.15 -10.08 -0.88
CA PHE A 199 9.76 -8.76 -0.83
C PHE A 199 8.81 -7.74 -0.19
N VAL A 200 9.40 -6.67 0.35
CA VAL A 200 8.69 -5.40 0.54
C VAL A 200 9.31 -4.34 -0.35
N THR A 201 8.47 -3.44 -0.88
CA THR A 201 8.91 -2.35 -1.75
C THR A 201 8.29 -1.01 -1.33
N PHE A 202 8.96 0.08 -1.66
CA PHE A 202 8.60 1.43 -1.24
C PHE A 202 9.31 2.49 -2.11
N ASP A 203 8.87 3.73 -2.00
CA ASP A 203 9.44 4.87 -2.71
C ASP A 203 10.69 5.46 -2.02
N GLU A 204 11.21 6.55 -2.60
CA GLU A 204 12.40 7.23 -2.10
C GLU A 204 12.23 7.90 -0.73
N ASP A 205 10.99 8.17 -0.28
CA ASP A 205 10.74 8.74 1.04
C ASP A 205 11.13 7.79 2.16
N TYR A 206 10.98 6.49 1.94
CA TYR A 206 11.43 5.42 2.83
C TYR A 206 12.87 5.01 2.51
N GLY A 207 13.18 4.83 1.22
CA GLY A 207 14.48 4.32 0.76
C GLY A 207 15.68 5.18 1.15
N LYS A 208 15.48 6.49 1.34
CA LYS A 208 16.53 7.42 1.80
C LYS A 208 16.90 7.30 3.28
N VAL A 209 16.19 6.47 4.07
CA VAL A 209 16.36 6.39 5.53
C VAL A 209 17.23 5.19 5.92
N PRO A 210 18.50 5.37 6.38
CA PRO A 210 19.36 4.26 6.75
C PRO A 210 18.80 3.38 7.86
N ALA A 211 18.15 3.97 8.86
CA ALA A 211 17.55 3.24 9.98
C ALA A 211 16.44 2.27 9.51
N PHE A 212 15.70 2.63 8.48
CA PHE A 212 14.67 1.75 7.92
C PHE A 212 15.28 0.48 7.32
N TRP A 213 16.39 0.61 6.58
CA TRP A 213 17.13 -0.54 6.03
C TRP A 213 17.68 -1.45 7.14
N SER A 214 18.25 -0.87 8.19
CA SER A 214 18.74 -1.61 9.35
C SER A 214 17.62 -2.40 10.05
N ASP A 215 16.46 -1.79 10.21
CA ASP A 215 15.30 -2.43 10.84
C ASP A 215 14.70 -3.56 9.98
N LEU A 216 14.68 -3.39 8.64
CA LEU A 216 14.28 -4.45 7.70
C LEU A 216 15.26 -5.63 7.73
N ASP A 217 16.55 -5.35 7.81
CA ASP A 217 17.59 -6.39 7.96
C ASP A 217 17.43 -7.16 9.27
N ALA A 218 17.16 -6.46 10.37
CA ALA A 218 16.92 -7.07 11.68
C ALA A 218 15.68 -7.97 11.69
N LEU A 219 14.68 -7.67 10.87
CA LEU A 219 13.51 -8.52 10.67
C LEU A 219 13.77 -9.70 9.72
N GLY A 220 14.92 -9.76 9.05
CA GLY A 220 15.19 -10.74 8.00
C GLY A 220 14.32 -10.57 6.75
N GLN A 221 13.66 -9.40 6.59
CA GLN A 221 12.77 -9.15 5.48
C GLN A 221 13.53 -8.68 4.24
N GLN A 222 13.38 -9.40 3.13
CA GLN A 222 13.90 -8.93 1.85
C GLN A 222 13.14 -7.68 1.39
N ALA A 223 13.90 -6.71 0.91
CA ALA A 223 13.36 -5.42 0.50
C ALA A 223 14.07 -4.89 -0.75
N ILE A 224 13.33 -4.15 -1.54
CA ILE A 224 13.87 -3.29 -2.59
C ILE A 224 13.12 -1.95 -2.57
N GLY A 225 13.85 -0.85 -2.58
CA GLY A 225 13.25 0.48 -2.53
C GLY A 225 13.93 1.46 -3.47
N GLU A 226 13.14 2.40 -4.01
CA GLU A 226 13.68 3.51 -4.78
C GLU A 226 14.45 4.46 -3.84
N VAL A 227 15.55 5.01 -4.32
CA VAL A 227 16.35 6.02 -3.61
C VAL A 227 16.58 7.23 -4.50
N PRO A 228 16.66 8.45 -3.92
CA PRO A 228 16.88 9.64 -4.72
C PRO A 228 18.26 9.64 -5.35
N ARG A 229 18.42 10.30 -6.50
CA ARG A 229 19.68 10.40 -7.25
C ARG A 229 20.88 10.92 -6.44
N ASN A 230 20.63 11.66 -5.38
CA ASN A 230 21.63 12.19 -4.47
C ASN A 230 21.89 11.30 -3.25
N PHE A 231 21.30 10.09 -3.20
CA PHE A 231 21.55 9.14 -2.13
C PHE A 231 23.01 8.73 -2.10
N HIS A 232 23.58 8.60 -0.88
CA HIS A 232 24.99 8.35 -0.68
C HIS A 232 25.26 6.90 -0.29
N VAL A 233 26.20 6.27 -0.98
CA VAL A 233 26.70 4.91 -0.69
C VAL A 233 28.21 4.85 -0.77
N PHE A 234 28.81 3.82 -0.17
CA PHE A 234 30.23 3.49 -0.32
C PHE A 234 30.35 2.37 -1.35
N ALA A 235 31.13 2.61 -2.41
CA ALA A 235 31.40 1.59 -3.42
C ALA A 235 32.28 0.43 -2.87
N LYS A 236 33.13 0.73 -1.88
CA LYS A 236 33.96 -0.22 -1.16
C LYS A 236 34.06 0.22 0.30
N ARG A 237 34.18 -0.74 1.22
CA ARG A 237 34.46 -0.44 2.63
C ARG A 237 35.92 -0.02 2.75
N PRO A 238 36.23 1.19 3.25
CA PRO A 238 37.61 1.61 3.47
C PRO A 238 38.27 0.73 4.55
N ALA A 239 39.52 0.32 4.32
CA ALA A 239 40.27 -0.54 5.23
C ALA A 239 40.59 0.12 6.57
N CYS A 240 40.67 1.45 6.63
CA CYS A 240 40.90 2.22 7.85
C CYS A 240 40.25 3.60 7.82
N ARG A 241 40.17 4.26 8.99
CA ARG A 241 39.56 5.61 9.12
C ARG A 241 40.24 6.71 8.31
N SER A 242 41.55 6.63 8.11
CA SER A 242 42.28 7.61 7.27
C SER A 242 41.89 7.52 5.81
N LEU A 243 41.66 6.30 5.29
CA LEU A 243 41.17 6.07 3.92
C LEU A 243 39.68 6.43 3.76
N GLN A 244 38.91 6.48 4.83
CA GLN A 244 37.51 6.89 4.80
C GLN A 244 37.33 8.34 4.37
N ARG A 245 38.29 9.23 4.71
CA ARG A 245 38.32 10.62 4.22
C ARG A 245 38.63 10.71 2.72
N ALA A 246 39.52 9.88 2.22
CA ALA A 246 39.93 9.85 0.81
C ALA A 246 38.90 9.13 -0.07
N HIS A 247 38.22 8.10 0.46
CA HIS A 247 37.26 7.25 -0.23
C HIS A 247 35.85 7.31 0.41
N GLY A 248 35.38 8.51 0.74
CA GLY A 248 34.08 8.75 1.37
C GLY A 248 32.89 8.26 0.51
N SER A 249 31.72 8.33 1.11
CA SER A 249 30.47 8.00 0.38
C SER A 249 30.31 8.87 -0.87
N LYS A 250 29.72 8.30 -1.89
CA LYS A 250 29.44 8.95 -3.18
C LYS A 250 27.96 8.89 -3.48
N ARG A 251 27.46 9.91 -4.15
CA ARG A 251 26.09 9.93 -4.66
C ARG A 251 25.93 8.82 -5.72
N VAL A 252 24.76 8.19 -5.74
CA VAL A 252 24.48 7.09 -6.68
C VAL A 252 24.53 7.54 -8.15
N ASP A 253 24.09 8.77 -8.47
CA ASP A 253 24.19 9.33 -9.83
C ASP A 253 25.65 9.53 -10.26
N ASN A 254 26.53 9.96 -9.35
CA ASN A 254 27.97 10.10 -9.61
C ASN A 254 28.65 8.73 -9.80
N LEU A 255 28.24 7.72 -9.03
CA LEU A 255 28.73 6.35 -9.23
C LEU A 255 28.33 5.82 -10.61
N CYS A 256 27.10 6.06 -11.03
CA CYS A 256 26.63 5.67 -12.36
C CYS A 256 27.51 6.25 -13.48
N ARG A 257 27.87 7.52 -13.37
CA ARG A 257 28.61 8.26 -14.39
C ARG A 257 30.11 7.97 -14.39
N PHE A 258 30.74 7.92 -13.22
CA PHE A 258 32.18 8.01 -13.10
C PHE A 258 32.85 6.76 -12.53
N SER A 259 32.14 5.92 -11.79
CA SER A 259 32.73 4.72 -11.24
C SER A 259 32.98 3.67 -12.33
N PRO A 260 34.21 3.11 -12.43
CA PRO A 260 34.51 2.02 -13.35
C PRO A 260 33.57 0.82 -13.19
N VAL A 261 33.09 0.57 -11.97
CA VAL A 261 32.16 -0.51 -11.65
C VAL A 261 30.89 -0.43 -12.47
N PHE A 262 30.35 0.77 -12.69
CA PHE A 262 29.12 0.99 -13.48
C PHE A 262 29.42 1.43 -14.92
N ARG A 263 30.45 2.26 -15.12
CA ARG A 263 30.80 2.78 -16.44
C ARG A 263 31.18 1.67 -17.42
N ASN A 264 31.93 0.68 -16.95
CA ASN A 264 32.44 -0.42 -17.78
C ASN A 264 31.41 -1.54 -17.98
N GLN A 265 30.28 -1.55 -17.25
CA GLN A 265 29.21 -2.49 -17.49
C GLN A 265 28.43 -2.14 -18.77
N LYS A 266 28.10 -3.15 -19.55
CA LYS A 266 27.08 -3.01 -20.60
C LYS A 266 25.69 -2.96 -19.94
N TRP A 267 24.78 -2.22 -20.52
CA TRP A 267 23.38 -2.23 -20.13
C TRP A 267 22.80 -3.61 -20.46
N ARG A 268 22.12 -4.21 -19.49
CA ARG A 268 21.41 -5.48 -19.62
C ARG A 268 19.92 -5.18 -19.72
N GLN A 269 19.26 -5.71 -20.74
CA GLN A 269 17.81 -5.61 -20.85
C GLN A 269 17.14 -6.60 -19.90
N VAL A 270 16.10 -6.13 -19.21
CA VAL A 270 15.30 -6.88 -18.26
C VAL A 270 13.81 -6.58 -18.53
N THR A 271 13.01 -7.63 -18.67
CA THR A 271 11.55 -7.50 -18.71
C THR A 271 11.03 -7.37 -17.29
N VAL A 272 10.30 -6.30 -17.03
CA VAL A 272 9.79 -6.01 -15.69
C VAL A 272 8.33 -6.40 -15.55
N LYS A 273 7.58 -6.31 -16.65
CA LYS A 273 6.15 -6.62 -16.69
C LYS A 273 5.74 -6.91 -18.14
N GLU A 274 4.83 -7.86 -18.28
CA GLU A 274 4.09 -8.00 -19.53
C GLU A 274 2.93 -6.99 -19.59
N THR A 275 2.77 -6.32 -20.69
CA THR A 275 1.67 -5.36 -20.91
C THR A 275 0.95 -5.69 -22.21
N THR A 276 -0.26 -5.15 -22.39
CA THR A 276 -1.02 -5.29 -23.64
C THR A 276 -0.30 -4.72 -24.88
N ARG A 277 0.70 -3.87 -24.68
CA ARG A 277 1.56 -3.26 -25.72
C ARG A 277 2.89 -3.98 -25.90
N GLY A 278 3.08 -5.13 -25.22
CA GLY A 278 4.32 -5.89 -25.17
C GLY A 278 5.06 -5.75 -23.83
N PRO A 279 6.22 -6.43 -23.69
CA PRO A 279 6.98 -6.42 -22.45
C PRO A 279 7.51 -5.02 -22.13
N ALA A 280 7.28 -4.57 -20.89
CA ALA A 280 7.91 -3.35 -20.38
C ALA A 280 9.39 -3.65 -20.08
N MET A 281 10.26 -3.16 -20.95
CA MET A 281 11.70 -3.41 -20.90
C MET A 281 12.41 -2.26 -20.18
N TRP A 282 13.36 -2.63 -19.33
CA TRP A 282 14.29 -1.69 -18.72
C TRP A 282 15.73 -2.13 -18.94
N GLU A 283 16.63 -1.18 -19.08
CA GLU A 283 18.06 -1.43 -19.16
C GLU A 283 18.68 -1.22 -17.78
N VAL A 284 19.48 -2.18 -17.32
CA VAL A 284 19.99 -2.15 -15.95
C VAL A 284 21.49 -2.34 -15.85
N LYS A 285 22.06 -1.75 -14.81
CA LYS A 285 23.40 -2.02 -14.28
C LYS A 285 23.27 -2.24 -12.78
N ALA A 286 24.04 -3.15 -12.21
CA ALA A 286 23.98 -3.43 -10.79
C ALA A 286 25.34 -3.71 -10.19
N ALA A 287 25.53 -3.35 -8.94
CA ALA A 287 26.74 -3.67 -8.18
C ALA A 287 26.42 -3.75 -6.67
N ARG A 288 27.31 -4.41 -5.94
CA ARG A 288 27.24 -4.44 -4.48
C ARG A 288 27.92 -3.17 -3.91
N VAL A 289 27.22 -2.53 -2.96
CA VAL A 289 27.67 -1.32 -2.28
C VAL A 289 27.42 -1.44 -0.78
N HIS A 290 28.00 -0.54 0.01
CA HIS A 290 27.63 -0.39 1.42
C HIS A 290 26.83 0.89 1.59
N LEU A 291 25.76 0.82 2.39
CA LEU A 291 25.01 2.01 2.76
C LEU A 291 25.78 2.84 3.79
N THR A 292 25.31 4.04 4.04
CA THR A 292 25.74 4.84 5.19
C THR A 292 24.96 4.38 6.43
N ASP A 293 25.63 4.31 7.57
CA ASP A 293 25.01 3.93 8.86
C ASP A 293 24.18 5.06 9.49
N GLY A 294 24.10 6.21 8.84
CA GLY A 294 23.42 7.41 9.37
C GLY A 294 24.20 8.20 10.42
N SER A 295 25.41 7.77 10.79
CA SER A 295 26.26 8.49 11.75
C SER A 295 26.92 9.73 11.15
N THR A 296 27.44 10.62 12.02
CA THR A 296 28.24 11.78 11.63
C THR A 296 29.61 11.72 12.35
N PRO A 297 30.70 11.53 11.63
CA PRO A 297 30.83 11.29 10.18
C PRO A 297 30.28 9.93 9.76
N SER A 298 29.71 9.88 8.56
CA SER A 298 29.08 8.69 8.00
C SER A 298 30.06 7.54 7.82
N ARG A 299 29.63 6.33 8.19
CA ARG A 299 30.40 5.09 8.07
C ARG A 299 29.69 4.10 7.14
N PRO A 300 30.41 3.23 6.45
CA PRO A 300 29.81 2.17 5.67
C PRO A 300 29.22 1.08 6.57
N THR A 301 28.04 0.58 6.22
CA THR A 301 27.45 -0.61 6.83
C THR A 301 28.38 -1.82 6.66
N GLU A 302 28.27 -2.81 7.56
CA GLU A 302 29.00 -4.08 7.39
C GLU A 302 28.46 -4.89 6.23
N ARG A 303 27.13 -4.99 6.17
CA ARG A 303 26.41 -5.68 5.10
C ARG A 303 26.52 -4.91 3.78
N GLN A 304 26.59 -5.66 2.68
CA GLN A 304 26.46 -5.13 1.32
C GLN A 304 25.02 -5.21 0.83
N TYR A 305 24.65 -4.22 0.04
CA TYR A 305 23.36 -4.11 -0.62
C TYR A 305 23.55 -4.05 -2.13
N TRP A 306 22.54 -4.42 -2.88
CA TRP A 306 22.51 -4.13 -4.30
C TRP A 306 22.22 -2.65 -4.52
N LEU A 307 23.01 -1.99 -5.36
CA LEU A 307 22.63 -0.75 -6.04
C LEU A 307 22.29 -1.12 -7.48
N ILE A 308 21.04 -0.92 -7.84
CA ILE A 308 20.55 -1.18 -9.20
C ILE A 308 20.20 0.16 -9.84
N ILE A 309 20.73 0.39 -11.02
CA ILE A 309 20.48 1.57 -11.84
C ILE A 309 19.65 1.07 -13.02
N ALA A 310 18.40 1.51 -13.11
CA ALA A 310 17.48 1.14 -14.17
C ALA A 310 17.21 2.35 -15.06
N ARG A 311 17.31 2.16 -16.37
CA ARG A 311 17.03 3.16 -17.38
C ARG A 311 15.86 2.70 -18.26
N ASN A 312 14.86 3.53 -18.42
CA ASN A 312 13.82 3.30 -19.41
C ASN A 312 14.40 3.61 -20.81
N PRO A 313 14.43 2.65 -21.74
CA PRO A 313 15.03 2.86 -23.05
C PRO A 313 14.25 3.85 -23.94
N GLU A 314 12.95 4.03 -23.70
CA GLU A 314 12.08 4.90 -24.49
C GLU A 314 12.15 6.36 -24.02
N THR A 315 12.06 6.58 -22.70
CA THR A 315 12.01 7.93 -22.12
C THR A 315 13.37 8.45 -21.67
N GLY A 316 14.35 7.56 -21.49
CA GLY A 316 15.65 7.88 -20.89
C GLY A 316 15.60 8.12 -19.37
N GLU A 317 14.44 7.93 -18.72
CA GLU A 317 14.30 8.05 -17.27
C GLU A 317 15.25 7.10 -16.57
N ILE A 318 15.93 7.58 -15.51
CA ILE A 318 16.82 6.76 -14.68
C ILE A 318 16.29 6.70 -13.26
N LYS A 319 16.09 5.48 -12.77
CA LYS A 319 15.73 5.16 -11.38
C LYS A 319 16.88 4.44 -10.68
N TYR A 320 17.02 4.70 -9.39
CA TYR A 320 18.01 4.09 -8.52
C TYR A 320 17.31 3.28 -7.45
N PHE A 321 17.68 2.01 -7.31
CA PHE A 321 17.12 1.12 -6.30
C PHE A 321 18.24 0.57 -5.41
N ILE A 322 17.92 0.42 -4.13
CA ILE A 322 18.70 -0.36 -3.17
C ILE A 322 17.93 -1.63 -2.85
N SER A 323 18.64 -2.75 -2.71
CA SER A 323 18.05 -3.99 -2.20
C SER A 323 18.99 -4.71 -1.24
N ASN A 324 18.42 -5.28 -0.18
CA ASN A 324 19.12 -6.13 0.76
C ASN A 324 19.05 -7.62 0.38
N ALA A 325 18.53 -7.95 -0.80
CA ALA A 325 18.41 -9.31 -1.30
C ALA A 325 19.78 -10.04 -1.33
N SER A 326 19.75 -11.36 -1.18
CA SER A 326 20.94 -12.20 -1.30
C SER A 326 21.51 -12.15 -2.72
N ALA A 327 22.73 -12.62 -2.89
CA ALA A 327 23.38 -12.69 -4.19
C ALA A 327 22.72 -13.71 -5.15
N SER A 328 21.93 -14.63 -4.62
CA SER A 328 21.22 -15.66 -5.39
C SER A 328 19.93 -15.17 -6.04
N VAL A 329 19.40 -14.00 -5.62
CA VAL A 329 18.20 -13.41 -6.21
C VAL A 329 18.55 -12.73 -7.52
N SER A 330 17.78 -12.99 -8.57
CA SER A 330 18.02 -12.42 -9.90
C SER A 330 17.69 -10.92 -9.95
N LEU A 331 18.28 -10.21 -10.90
CA LEU A 331 17.94 -8.80 -11.14
C LEU A 331 16.50 -8.64 -11.61
N GLU A 332 16.00 -9.60 -12.39
CA GLU A 332 14.63 -9.68 -12.85
C GLU A 332 13.65 -9.74 -11.69
N ASP A 333 13.91 -10.62 -10.72
CA ASP A 333 13.08 -10.78 -9.52
C ASP A 333 13.06 -9.51 -8.68
N MET A 334 14.24 -8.91 -8.46
CA MET A 334 14.35 -7.67 -7.71
C MET A 334 13.58 -6.52 -8.38
N LEU A 335 13.70 -6.38 -9.70
CA LEU A 335 12.98 -5.33 -10.43
C LEU A 335 11.48 -5.60 -10.50
N THR A 336 11.07 -6.84 -10.68
CA THR A 336 9.66 -7.24 -10.59
C THR A 336 9.07 -6.79 -9.26
N ALA A 337 9.78 -7.02 -8.15
CA ALA A 337 9.35 -6.55 -6.83
C ALA A 337 9.34 -5.02 -6.72
N ALA A 338 10.36 -4.33 -7.26
CA ALA A 338 10.42 -2.86 -7.22
C ALA A 338 9.26 -2.22 -7.97
N PHE A 339 8.94 -2.73 -9.16
CA PHE A 339 7.88 -2.17 -9.98
C PHE A 339 6.46 -2.60 -9.54
N ALA A 340 6.33 -3.59 -8.65
CA ALA A 340 5.05 -3.90 -8.02
C ALA A 340 4.50 -2.74 -7.17
N ARG A 341 5.31 -1.72 -6.86
CA ARG A 341 4.89 -0.52 -6.12
C ARG A 341 3.67 0.18 -6.76
N TRP A 342 3.55 0.17 -8.08
CA TRP A 342 2.42 0.81 -8.76
C TRP A 342 1.05 0.22 -8.37
N HIS A 343 1.00 -1.02 -7.85
CA HIS A 343 -0.26 -1.64 -7.41
C HIS A 343 -0.95 -0.86 -6.29
N ILE A 344 -0.18 -0.22 -5.38
CA ILE A 344 -0.78 0.55 -4.30
C ILE A 344 -1.40 1.86 -4.80
N GLU A 345 -0.80 2.50 -5.82
CA GLU A 345 -1.34 3.71 -6.47
C GLU A 345 -2.69 3.40 -7.14
N MET A 346 -2.74 2.32 -7.93
CA MET A 346 -3.96 1.84 -8.56
C MET A 346 -5.03 1.44 -7.53
N TRP A 347 -4.59 0.82 -6.42
CA TRP A 347 -5.51 0.46 -5.35
C TRP A 347 -6.10 1.71 -4.68
N PHE A 348 -5.30 2.74 -4.41
CA PHE A 348 -5.80 4.00 -3.83
C PHE A 348 -6.81 4.69 -4.74
N GLU A 349 -6.52 4.77 -6.03
CA GLU A 349 -7.44 5.35 -7.01
C GLU A 349 -8.78 4.63 -6.97
N ARG A 350 -8.78 3.31 -7.13
CA ARG A 350 -10.02 2.51 -7.09
C ARG A 350 -10.72 2.57 -5.74
N ALA A 351 -10.00 2.47 -4.63
CA ALA A 351 -10.61 2.52 -3.31
C ALA A 351 -11.29 3.85 -3.00
N LYS A 352 -10.76 4.96 -3.51
CA LYS A 352 -11.40 6.27 -3.39
C LYS A 352 -12.69 6.35 -4.21
N GLN A 353 -12.69 5.80 -5.41
CA GLN A 353 -13.83 5.77 -6.33
C GLN A 353 -14.89 4.76 -5.87
N GLU A 354 -14.49 3.49 -5.67
CA GLU A 354 -15.41 2.36 -5.51
C GLU A 354 -15.83 2.10 -4.05
N ALA A 355 -14.98 2.40 -3.07
CA ALA A 355 -15.20 2.06 -1.67
C ALA A 355 -15.10 3.25 -0.72
N GLY A 356 -15.17 4.48 -1.22
CA GLY A 356 -15.20 5.68 -0.39
C GLY A 356 -14.02 5.84 0.55
N PHE A 357 -12.85 5.29 0.24
CA PHE A 357 -11.67 5.24 1.12
C PHE A 357 -11.22 6.62 1.63
N GLY A 358 -11.46 7.68 0.84
CA GLY A 358 -11.21 9.07 1.21
C GLY A 358 -12.45 9.84 1.67
N ALA A 359 -13.65 9.26 1.63
CA ALA A 359 -14.91 9.98 1.82
C ALA A 359 -15.32 10.17 3.29
N PHE A 360 -14.48 9.83 4.24
CA PHE A 360 -14.77 9.96 5.66
C PHE A 360 -14.90 11.42 6.13
N GLU A 361 -15.92 11.68 6.95
CA GLU A 361 -16.19 12.94 7.62
C GLU A 361 -16.29 12.70 9.13
N VAL A 362 -15.23 12.14 9.72
CA VAL A 362 -15.19 11.68 11.11
C VAL A 362 -14.44 12.65 12.02
N ARG A 363 -14.77 12.62 13.32
CA ARG A 363 -14.17 13.50 14.33
C ARG A 363 -13.35 12.75 15.38
N THR A 364 -13.38 11.43 15.40
CA THR A 364 -12.63 10.62 16.35
C THR A 364 -11.64 9.71 15.62
N TYR A 365 -10.50 9.43 16.28
CA TYR A 365 -9.46 8.53 15.77
C TYR A 365 -10.02 7.13 15.53
N ARG A 366 -10.80 6.61 16.48
CA ARG A 366 -11.47 5.31 16.34
C ARG A 366 -12.36 5.24 15.11
N SER A 367 -13.15 6.29 14.84
CA SER A 367 -14.02 6.32 13.66
C SER A 367 -13.22 6.30 12.36
N LEU A 368 -12.06 6.94 12.34
CA LEU A 368 -11.18 6.94 11.17
C LEU A 368 -10.65 5.53 10.87
N LEU A 369 -10.12 4.84 11.88
CA LEU A 369 -9.61 3.48 11.73
C LEU A 369 -10.71 2.51 11.31
N ARG A 370 -11.89 2.60 11.92
CA ARG A 370 -13.05 1.78 11.59
C ARG A 370 -13.56 2.02 10.17
N HIS A 371 -13.60 3.27 9.72
CA HIS A 371 -13.93 3.59 8.33
C HIS A 371 -12.93 2.96 7.37
N TRP A 372 -11.62 3.12 7.62
CA TRP A 372 -10.60 2.51 6.76
C TRP A 372 -10.70 0.97 6.75
N LEU A 373 -11.00 0.34 7.89
CA LEU A 373 -11.23 -1.12 7.92
C LEU A 373 -12.42 -1.51 7.05
N CYS A 374 -13.58 -0.85 7.22
CA CYS A 374 -14.77 -1.14 6.41
C CYS A 374 -14.52 -0.93 4.91
N SER A 375 -13.81 0.12 4.54
CA SER A 375 -13.45 0.41 3.15
C SER A 375 -12.49 -0.64 2.57
N ARG A 376 -11.54 -1.14 3.37
CA ARG A 376 -10.65 -2.25 2.99
C ARG A 376 -11.41 -3.57 2.82
N LEU A 377 -12.39 -3.85 3.68
CA LEU A 377 -13.26 -5.02 3.54
C LEU A 377 -14.09 -4.95 2.25
N ALA A 378 -14.62 -3.77 1.92
CA ALA A 378 -15.29 -3.54 0.65
C ALA A 378 -14.37 -3.82 -0.55
N MET A 379 -13.16 -3.27 -0.53
CA MET A 379 -12.17 -3.51 -1.59
C MET A 379 -11.70 -4.95 -1.67
N TYR A 380 -11.55 -5.63 -0.54
CA TYR A 380 -11.23 -7.05 -0.49
C TYR A 380 -12.32 -7.89 -1.18
N PHE A 381 -13.58 -7.61 -0.89
CA PHE A 381 -14.70 -8.26 -1.56
C PHE A 381 -14.63 -8.08 -3.07
N LEU A 382 -14.42 -6.84 -3.55
CA LEU A 382 -14.30 -6.56 -4.99
C LEU A 382 -13.11 -7.30 -5.63
N ALA A 383 -11.97 -7.34 -4.96
CA ALA A 383 -10.77 -8.05 -5.45
C ALA A 383 -11.03 -9.56 -5.56
N ALA A 384 -11.61 -10.17 -4.52
CA ALA A 384 -11.95 -11.59 -4.52
C ALA A 384 -12.96 -11.95 -5.59
N GLN A 385 -14.02 -11.14 -5.78
CA GLN A 385 -15.01 -11.34 -6.84
C GLN A 385 -14.39 -11.19 -8.24
N THR A 386 -13.52 -10.21 -8.41
CA THR A 386 -12.81 -9.99 -9.67
C THR A 386 -11.96 -11.22 -10.05
N GLN A 387 -11.23 -11.79 -9.09
CA GLN A 387 -10.44 -13.01 -9.34
C GLN A 387 -11.34 -14.19 -9.71
N ARG A 388 -12.41 -14.43 -8.95
CA ARG A 388 -13.35 -15.50 -9.21
C ARG A 388 -13.94 -15.40 -10.62
N LEU A 389 -14.52 -14.26 -10.96
CA LEU A 389 -15.19 -14.05 -12.25
C LEU A 389 -14.24 -14.11 -13.45
N ARG A 390 -12.97 -13.72 -13.27
CA ARG A 390 -11.97 -13.88 -14.35
C ARG A 390 -11.50 -15.32 -14.50
N GLY A 391 -11.43 -16.09 -13.41
CA GLY A 391 -11.13 -17.53 -13.46
C GLY A 391 -12.25 -18.38 -14.06
N GLU A 392 -13.51 -17.93 -13.99
CA GLU A 392 -14.66 -18.60 -14.57
C GLU A 392 -14.84 -18.39 -16.10
N LYS A 393 -14.13 -17.41 -16.70
CA LYS A 393 -14.10 -17.27 -18.15
C LYS A 393 -13.26 -18.40 -18.73
N PRO A 394 -13.78 -19.17 -19.74
CA PRO A 394 -12.97 -20.16 -20.46
C PRO A 394 -11.75 -19.44 -21.00
N GLY A 395 -10.57 -19.94 -20.65
CA GLY A 395 -9.33 -19.36 -21.15
C GLY A 395 -9.33 -19.35 -22.67
N ASP A 396 -8.97 -18.23 -23.27
CA ASP A 396 -8.51 -18.17 -24.66
C ASP A 396 -7.17 -18.95 -24.74
N HIS A 397 -7.29 -20.29 -24.73
CA HIS A 397 -6.23 -21.19 -25.14
C HIS A 397 -6.51 -21.49 -26.63
N ALA A 398 -5.83 -20.76 -27.44
CA ALA A 398 -5.38 -21.08 -28.79
C ALA A 398 -5.52 -19.86 -29.69
N GLY A 399 -4.40 -19.49 -30.26
CA GLY A 399 -4.29 -18.36 -31.16
C GLY A 399 -5.26 -18.46 -32.33
N THR A 400 -5.88 -17.34 -32.60
CA THR A 400 -6.18 -16.89 -33.94
C THR A 400 -6.34 -15.38 -33.94
N SER A 401 -5.68 -14.79 -34.91
CA SER A 401 -5.73 -13.38 -35.26
C SER A 401 -7.18 -12.89 -35.39
N GLY A 402 -7.52 -11.83 -34.68
CA GLY A 402 -8.79 -11.15 -34.82
C GLY A 402 -8.85 -9.91 -33.98
N ARG A 403 -8.76 -8.76 -34.63
CA ARG A 403 -9.07 -7.45 -34.06
C ARG A 403 -10.44 -7.48 -33.41
N SER A 404 -10.57 -7.14 -32.15
CA SER A 404 -11.74 -6.38 -31.66
C SER A 404 -11.56 -5.98 -30.21
N ASP A 405 -11.75 -4.72 -29.99
CA ASP A 405 -12.27 -4.03 -28.81
C ASP A 405 -11.50 -4.09 -27.49
N GLN A 406 -10.65 -3.08 -27.37
CA GLN A 406 -10.22 -2.46 -26.14
C GLN A 406 -11.44 -1.90 -25.39
N HIS A 407 -11.95 -2.66 -24.47
CA HIS A 407 -12.65 -2.24 -23.25
C HIS A 407 -12.78 -3.47 -22.36
N ALA A 408 -11.65 -3.91 -21.82
CA ALA A 408 -11.61 -4.77 -20.63
C ALA A 408 -11.75 -3.84 -19.43
N GLY A 409 -12.82 -3.48 -19.26
CA GLY A 409 -14.04 -3.34 -18.61
C GLY A 409 -13.77 -3.17 -17.14
N ASP A 410 -13.80 -1.92 -16.71
CA ASP A 410 -14.22 -1.60 -15.36
C ASP A 410 -15.51 -2.38 -15.12
N ILE A 411 -15.50 -3.25 -14.09
CA ILE A 411 -16.73 -3.81 -13.57
C ILE A 411 -17.42 -2.65 -12.88
N ASN A 412 -18.15 -1.89 -13.66
CA ASN A 412 -19.00 -0.84 -13.14
C ASN A 412 -20.21 -1.52 -12.49
N LEU A 413 -20.18 -1.71 -11.18
CA LEU A 413 -21.29 -2.19 -10.37
C LEU A 413 -22.47 -1.20 -10.35
N GLU A 414 -22.30 -0.04 -11.01
CA GLU A 414 -23.20 1.10 -10.93
C GLU A 414 -24.64 0.82 -11.38
N THR A 415 -24.87 -0.14 -12.24
CA THR A 415 -26.18 -0.24 -12.90
C THR A 415 -27.21 -1.09 -12.17
N HIS A 416 -26.87 -1.81 -11.09
CA HIS A 416 -27.70 -2.91 -10.63
C HIS A 416 -28.03 -3.03 -9.15
N LEU A 417 -27.50 -2.14 -8.29
CA LEU A 417 -27.93 -2.07 -6.89
C LEU A 417 -29.21 -1.24 -6.68
N ALA A 418 -29.65 -0.50 -7.69
CA ALA A 418 -30.86 0.34 -7.66
C ALA A 418 -32.19 -0.43 -7.86
N LEU A 419 -32.17 -1.75 -8.07
CA LEU A 419 -33.38 -2.55 -8.38
C LEU A 419 -33.79 -3.53 -7.28
N ALA A 420 -33.26 -3.38 -6.06
CA ALA A 420 -33.72 -4.14 -4.89
C ALA A 420 -34.26 -3.18 -3.83
N GLY A 421 -35.38 -2.53 -4.11
CA GLY A 421 -36.27 -1.88 -3.18
C GLY A 421 -37.44 -2.78 -2.87
#